data_f2c541d678a2c37c51813bafee48f63d
#
_entry.id   f2c541d678a2c37c51813bafee48f63d
#
_cell.length_a   1.000
_cell.length_b   1.000
_cell.length_c   1.000
_cell.angle_alpha   90.00
_cell.angle_beta   90.00
_cell.angle_gamma   90.00
#
_symmetry.space_group_name_H-M   'P 1'
#
loop_
_entity.id
_entity.type
_entity.pdbx_description
1 polymer ?
#
loop_
_entity_poly.entity_id
_entity_poly.type
_entity_poly.pdbx_seq_one_letter_code
_entity_poly.pdbx_strand_id
1 'polypeptide(L)'
;MSASALAAAEKPSLPPLPEYRAPRAATPPKIDGEIDEAAWAAAPSAGDFVFTWYRSGRKEQTRAKLLWDDECLYLAAVCDDAHITARHTERDGKIPEDDCLEIMLAPNPSAPRVYFNIEFNVIGGILDNFRPNGPDQPRAPKWDAEGVRVAGKWQGTLNDDSDTDDHWQVEVAIP
;
A
#
# COMPACT_ATOMS: atom_id res chain seq x y z
N MET A 1 -10.06 -0.63 -59.24
CA MET A 1 -9.11 -0.50 -58.11
C MET A 1 -9.97 -0.42 -56.84
N SER A 2 -10.04 -1.51 -56.11
CA SER A 2 -10.86 -1.60 -54.89
C SER A 2 -9.97 -1.29 -53.70
N ALA A 3 -10.26 -0.21 -53.00
CA ALA A 3 -9.58 0.15 -51.75
C ALA A 3 -10.19 -0.68 -50.60
N SER A 4 -9.45 -1.65 -50.12
CA SER A 4 -9.81 -2.40 -48.89
C SER A 4 -9.58 -1.50 -47.68
N ALA A 5 -10.65 -1.08 -47.03
CA ALA A 5 -10.56 -0.38 -45.75
C ALA A 5 -10.12 -1.39 -44.65
N LEU A 6 -8.92 -1.22 -44.13
CA LEU A 6 -8.53 -1.92 -42.88
C LEU A 6 -9.42 -1.40 -41.76
N ALA A 7 -10.27 -2.28 -41.22
CA ALA A 7 -10.98 -2.01 -39.98
C ALA A 7 -9.94 -1.88 -38.84
N ALA A 8 -9.96 -0.75 -38.18
CA ALA A 8 -9.16 -0.54 -36.98
C ALA A 8 -9.65 -1.54 -35.90
N ALA A 9 -8.74 -2.40 -35.43
CA ALA A 9 -9.05 -3.31 -34.32
C ALA A 9 -9.42 -2.48 -33.09
N GLU A 10 -10.60 -2.66 -32.54
CA GLU A 10 -11.00 -2.07 -31.27
C GLU A 10 -10.01 -2.49 -30.18
N LYS A 11 -9.48 -1.50 -29.46
CA LYS A 11 -8.68 -1.80 -28.29
C LYS A 11 -9.54 -2.56 -27.30
N PRO A 12 -9.06 -3.69 -26.73
CA PRO A 12 -9.80 -4.41 -25.71
C PRO A 12 -10.13 -3.46 -24.54
N SER A 13 -11.40 -3.39 -24.18
CA SER A 13 -11.82 -2.63 -23.00
C SER A 13 -11.21 -3.25 -21.76
N LEU A 14 -10.54 -2.43 -20.95
CA LEU A 14 -10.05 -2.88 -19.64
C LEU A 14 -11.25 -3.24 -18.74
N PRO A 15 -11.13 -4.26 -17.88
CA PRO A 15 -12.16 -4.56 -16.89
C PRO A 15 -12.35 -3.33 -15.98
N PRO A 16 -13.55 -3.14 -15.41
CA PRO A 16 -13.77 -2.08 -14.45
C PRO A 16 -12.80 -2.23 -13.27
N LEU A 17 -12.26 -1.11 -12.80
CA LEU A 17 -11.41 -1.09 -11.62
C LEU A 17 -12.21 -1.53 -10.39
N PRO A 18 -11.61 -2.28 -9.45
CA PRO A 18 -12.26 -2.61 -8.21
C PRO A 18 -12.56 -1.34 -7.40
N GLU A 19 -13.69 -1.34 -6.71
CA GLU A 19 -14.08 -0.27 -5.79
C GLU A 19 -13.93 -0.73 -4.35
N TYR A 20 -13.34 0.13 -3.53
CA TYR A 20 -13.32 -0.02 -2.08
C TYR A 20 -13.96 1.22 -1.43
N ARG A 21 -14.89 1.00 -0.50
CA ARG A 21 -15.52 2.07 0.27
C ARG A 21 -15.01 2.02 1.70
N ALA A 22 -14.04 2.86 1.99
CA ALA A 22 -13.51 3.00 3.34
C ALA A 22 -14.61 3.54 4.27
N PRO A 23 -14.99 2.82 5.35
CA PRO A 23 -15.94 3.33 6.31
C PRO A 23 -15.31 4.42 7.19
N ARG A 24 -16.16 5.29 7.74
CA ARG A 24 -15.75 6.27 8.73
C ARG A 24 -15.53 5.58 10.07
N ALA A 25 -14.40 5.80 10.69
CA ALA A 25 -14.12 5.34 12.05
C ALA A 25 -14.95 6.12 13.05
N ALA A 26 -15.67 5.42 13.93
CA ALA A 26 -16.40 6.07 15.03
C ALA A 26 -15.45 6.57 16.13
N THR A 27 -14.34 5.89 16.29
CA THR A 27 -13.21 6.24 17.15
C THR A 27 -11.92 5.99 16.36
N PRO A 28 -10.99 6.93 16.34
CA PRO A 28 -9.69 6.73 15.69
C PRO A 28 -9.01 5.46 16.21
N PRO A 29 -8.46 4.60 15.33
CA PRO A 29 -7.63 3.49 15.78
C PRO A 29 -6.35 4.01 16.42
N LYS A 30 -5.84 3.27 17.39
CA LYS A 30 -4.54 3.53 17.98
C LYS A 30 -3.49 2.94 17.05
N ILE A 31 -2.52 3.72 16.67
CA ILE A 31 -1.44 3.26 15.80
C ILE A 31 -0.33 2.69 16.68
N ASP A 32 -0.44 1.39 17.00
CA ASP A 32 0.53 0.67 17.85
C ASP A 32 0.96 -0.69 17.29
N GLY A 33 0.48 -1.00 16.07
CA GLY A 33 0.79 -2.22 15.34
C GLY A 33 -0.11 -3.41 15.70
N GLU A 34 -1.09 -3.25 16.61
CA GLU A 34 -2.11 -4.28 16.90
C GLU A 34 -3.40 -3.95 16.16
N ILE A 35 -3.84 -4.83 15.27
CA ILE A 35 -5.06 -4.64 14.48
C ILE A 35 -6.25 -5.26 15.24
N ASP A 36 -6.49 -4.80 16.47
CA ASP A 36 -7.48 -5.41 17.38
C ASP A 36 -8.68 -4.49 17.69
N GLU A 37 -8.68 -3.22 17.24
CA GLU A 37 -9.80 -2.34 17.47
C GLU A 37 -11.07 -2.78 16.74
N ALA A 38 -12.21 -2.54 17.39
CA ALA A 38 -13.52 -2.83 16.81
C ALA A 38 -13.75 -2.13 15.45
N ALA A 39 -13.10 -0.99 15.22
CA ALA A 39 -13.14 -0.28 13.94
C ALA A 39 -12.56 -1.13 12.81
N TRP A 40 -11.42 -1.79 13.04
CA TRP A 40 -10.83 -2.69 12.06
C TRP A 40 -11.66 -3.96 11.85
N ALA A 41 -12.26 -4.49 12.90
CA ALA A 41 -13.15 -5.65 12.78
C ALA A 41 -14.35 -5.35 11.87
N ALA A 42 -14.88 -4.12 11.91
CA ALA A 42 -16.02 -3.68 11.11
C ALA A 42 -15.64 -3.28 9.68
N ALA A 43 -14.38 -2.95 9.41
CA ALA A 43 -13.92 -2.55 8.09
C ALA A 43 -13.87 -3.74 7.11
N PRO A 44 -14.40 -3.60 5.89
CA PRO A 44 -14.28 -4.65 4.87
C PRO A 44 -12.82 -4.84 4.46
N SER A 45 -12.47 -6.03 3.94
CA SER A 45 -11.18 -6.24 3.29
C SER A 45 -11.12 -5.52 1.94
N ALA A 46 -9.97 -5.01 1.57
CA ALA A 46 -9.71 -4.46 0.24
C ALA A 46 -9.65 -5.55 -0.86
N GLY A 47 -9.80 -6.81 -0.48
CA GLY A 47 -9.68 -7.96 -1.36
C GLY A 47 -8.27 -8.52 -1.40
N ASP A 48 -8.09 -9.54 -2.22
CA ASP A 48 -6.82 -10.22 -2.39
C ASP A 48 -5.86 -9.40 -3.24
N PHE A 49 -4.63 -9.27 -2.79
CA PHE A 49 -3.58 -8.66 -3.60
C PHE A 49 -3.19 -9.58 -4.76
N VAL A 50 -2.89 -8.97 -5.90
CA VAL A 50 -2.50 -9.66 -7.13
C VAL A 50 -1.01 -9.49 -7.35
N PHE A 51 -0.27 -10.58 -7.27
CA PHE A 51 1.17 -10.61 -7.48
C PHE A 51 1.49 -11.08 -8.89
N THR A 52 1.89 -10.17 -9.76
CA THR A 52 2.12 -10.46 -11.19
C THR A 52 3.30 -11.41 -11.43
N TRP A 53 4.23 -11.50 -10.49
CA TRP A 53 5.39 -12.40 -10.53
C TRP A 53 5.10 -13.81 -9.99
N TYR A 54 4.04 -13.99 -9.17
CA TYR A 54 3.72 -15.29 -8.59
C TYR A 54 3.43 -16.34 -9.66
N ARG A 55 4.02 -17.51 -9.53
CA ARG A 55 3.84 -18.64 -10.46
C ARG A 55 3.35 -19.89 -9.77
N SER A 56 3.94 -20.26 -8.63
CA SER A 56 3.61 -21.48 -7.88
C SER A 56 4.23 -21.44 -6.49
N GLY A 57 3.82 -22.37 -5.61
CA GLY A 57 4.29 -22.48 -4.24
C GLY A 57 3.35 -21.82 -3.23
N ARG A 58 3.84 -21.55 -2.02
CA ARG A 58 3.10 -20.76 -1.00
C ARG A 58 2.87 -19.36 -1.57
N LYS A 59 1.63 -18.92 -1.56
CA LYS A 59 1.29 -17.54 -1.88
C LYS A 59 1.27 -16.74 -0.57
N GLU A 60 2.21 -15.84 -0.44
CA GLU A 60 2.27 -14.91 0.67
C GLU A 60 1.29 -13.77 0.40
N GLN A 61 0.14 -13.84 1.02
CA GLN A 61 -0.97 -12.94 0.72
C GLN A 61 -0.98 -11.73 1.63
N THR A 62 -1.22 -10.57 1.06
CA THR A 62 -1.46 -9.33 1.78
C THR A 62 -2.96 -9.08 1.88
N ARG A 63 -3.43 -8.71 3.08
CA ARG A 63 -4.80 -8.31 3.37
C ARG A 63 -4.79 -6.92 3.95
N ALA A 64 -5.51 -5.99 3.35
CA ALA A 64 -5.55 -4.61 3.79
C ALA A 64 -6.97 -4.14 4.07
N LYS A 65 -7.09 -3.16 4.95
CA LYS A 65 -8.31 -2.45 5.30
C LYS A 65 -8.02 -0.96 5.39
N LEU A 66 -9.02 -0.15 5.07
CA LEU A 66 -8.92 1.31 5.21
C LEU A 66 -10.10 1.83 6.01
N LEU A 67 -9.82 2.85 6.81
CA LEU A 67 -10.78 3.65 7.54
C LEU A 67 -10.45 5.12 7.32
N TRP A 68 -11.33 6.00 7.67
CA TRP A 68 -11.05 7.43 7.69
C TRP A 68 -11.85 8.13 8.78
N ASP A 69 -11.40 9.29 9.20
CA ASP A 69 -12.15 10.27 10.00
C ASP A 69 -11.85 11.69 9.50
N ASP A 70 -12.15 12.68 10.30
CA ASP A 70 -11.95 14.09 9.89
C ASP A 70 -10.46 14.52 9.93
N GLU A 71 -9.58 13.67 10.49
CA GLU A 71 -8.17 13.97 10.70
C GLU A 71 -7.24 13.13 9.81
N CYS A 72 -7.60 11.85 9.58
CA CYS A 72 -6.70 10.91 8.93
C CYS A 72 -7.42 9.90 8.00
N LEU A 73 -6.68 9.45 7.00
CA LEU A 73 -6.88 8.15 6.37
C LEU A 73 -6.05 7.12 7.15
N TYR A 74 -6.68 6.01 7.55
CA TYR A 74 -6.03 4.91 8.24
C TYR A 74 -5.92 3.69 7.34
N LEU A 75 -4.79 3.01 7.43
CA LEU A 75 -4.58 1.74 6.77
C LEU A 75 -4.10 0.71 7.80
N ALA A 76 -4.67 -0.49 7.74
CA ALA A 76 -4.14 -1.66 8.42
C ALA A 76 -3.90 -2.77 7.40
N ALA A 77 -2.76 -3.46 7.52
CA ALA A 77 -2.46 -4.59 6.67
C ALA A 77 -1.78 -5.72 7.43
N VAL A 78 -2.08 -6.95 7.00
CA VAL A 78 -1.40 -8.17 7.41
C VAL A 78 -0.81 -8.82 6.16
N CYS A 79 0.49 -9.09 6.20
CA CYS A 79 1.27 -9.65 5.11
C CYS A 79 1.82 -11.01 5.54
N ASP A 80 1.34 -12.10 4.94
CA ASP A 80 1.94 -13.42 5.10
C ASP A 80 3.36 -13.35 4.51
N ASP A 81 4.38 -13.76 5.25
CA ASP A 81 5.77 -13.63 4.84
C ASP A 81 6.61 -14.71 5.54
N ALA A 82 7.40 -15.44 4.78
CA ALA A 82 8.25 -16.51 5.30
C ALA A 82 9.66 -16.03 5.70
N HIS A 83 10.07 -14.84 5.28
CA HIS A 83 11.41 -14.30 5.53
C HIS A 83 11.37 -12.78 5.63
N ILE A 84 10.96 -12.27 6.80
CA ILE A 84 10.70 -10.85 7.02
C ILE A 84 12.00 -10.04 7.04
N THR A 85 12.13 -9.15 6.07
CA THR A 85 13.27 -8.26 5.94
C THR A 85 12.87 -6.81 6.23
N ALA A 86 13.45 -6.21 7.25
CA ALA A 86 13.26 -4.79 7.57
C ALA A 86 14.53 -4.24 8.25
N ARG A 87 15.24 -3.33 7.57
CA ARG A 87 16.55 -2.81 7.99
C ARG A 87 16.61 -1.30 8.02
N HIS A 88 15.77 -0.64 7.21
CA HIS A 88 15.85 0.80 6.97
C HIS A 88 14.84 1.56 7.81
N THR A 89 15.30 2.51 8.63
CA THR A 89 14.47 3.36 9.51
C THR A 89 14.53 4.83 9.15
N GLU A 90 15.51 5.24 8.33
CA GLU A 90 15.69 6.61 7.93
C GLU A 90 14.58 7.05 6.98
N ARG A 91 14.04 8.25 7.23
CA ARG A 91 13.10 8.89 6.31
C ARG A 91 13.75 9.06 4.93
N ASP A 92 13.00 8.76 3.89
CA ASP A 92 13.46 8.75 2.49
C ASP A 92 14.66 7.82 2.23
N GLY A 93 14.86 6.85 3.13
CA GLY A 93 15.87 5.82 3.00
C GLY A 93 15.51 4.78 1.93
N LYS A 94 16.19 3.65 2.00
CA LYS A 94 16.04 2.59 1.01
C LYS A 94 14.91 1.62 1.37
N ILE A 95 13.75 2.14 1.74
CA ILE A 95 12.58 1.34 2.16
C ILE A 95 12.20 0.25 1.13
N PRO A 96 12.31 0.48 -0.20
CA PRO A 96 12.04 -0.57 -1.20
C PRO A 96 13.02 -1.77 -1.20
N GLU A 97 14.12 -1.71 -0.44
CA GLU A 97 15.01 -2.86 -0.24
C GLU A 97 14.55 -3.77 0.91
N ASP A 98 13.53 -3.35 1.68
CA ASP A 98 12.86 -4.10 2.74
C ASP A 98 11.51 -4.67 2.25
N ASP A 99 10.89 -5.55 3.05
CA ASP A 99 9.49 -5.87 2.89
C ASP A 99 8.67 -4.65 3.30
N CYS A 100 8.02 -4.06 2.31
CA CYS A 100 7.30 -2.81 2.47
C CYS A 100 5.93 -2.85 1.78
N LEU A 101 5.04 -2.01 2.24
CA LEU A 101 3.80 -1.67 1.57
C LEU A 101 3.86 -0.26 1.02
N GLU A 102 3.19 -0.08 -0.10
CA GLU A 102 3.06 1.21 -0.76
C GLU A 102 1.59 1.57 -0.90
N ILE A 103 1.25 2.83 -0.59
CA ILE A 103 -0.04 3.41 -0.93
C ILE A 103 0.13 4.57 -1.89
N MET A 104 -0.61 4.53 -2.98
CA MET A 104 -0.69 5.63 -3.95
C MET A 104 -2.03 6.32 -3.84
N LEU A 105 -2.02 7.61 -3.54
CA LEU A 105 -3.21 8.43 -3.32
C LEU A 105 -3.33 9.50 -4.40
N ALA A 106 -4.35 9.39 -5.24
CA ALA A 106 -4.70 10.39 -6.25
C ALA A 106 -6.03 11.04 -5.87
N PRO A 107 -6.04 12.07 -5.00
CA PRO A 107 -7.27 12.62 -4.43
C PRO A 107 -8.15 13.37 -5.45
N ASN A 108 -7.59 13.76 -6.59
CA ASN A 108 -8.35 14.42 -7.64
C ASN A 108 -8.66 13.42 -8.78
N PRO A 109 -9.90 12.93 -8.90
CA PRO A 109 -10.29 11.99 -9.95
C PRO A 109 -10.17 12.56 -11.37
N SER A 110 -10.14 13.88 -11.53
CA SER A 110 -9.93 14.54 -12.81
C SER A 110 -8.45 14.64 -13.20
N ALA A 111 -7.55 14.35 -12.29
CA ALA A 111 -6.11 14.35 -12.50
C ALA A 111 -5.44 13.11 -11.85
N PRO A 112 -5.80 11.89 -12.28
CA PRO A 112 -5.37 10.65 -11.61
C PRO A 112 -3.87 10.38 -11.73
N ARG A 113 -3.16 11.11 -12.57
CA ARG A 113 -1.70 11.04 -12.69
C ARG A 113 -0.97 11.94 -11.69
N VAL A 114 -1.69 12.80 -10.97
CA VAL A 114 -1.16 13.60 -9.86
C VAL A 114 -1.44 12.85 -8.57
N TYR A 115 -0.40 12.33 -7.94
CA TYR A 115 -0.57 11.45 -6.79
C TYR A 115 0.55 11.61 -5.75
N PHE A 116 0.21 11.20 -4.56
CA PHE A 116 1.15 10.97 -3.45
C PHE A 116 1.46 9.47 -3.38
N ASN A 117 2.69 9.15 -3.08
CA ASN A 117 3.16 7.79 -2.87
C ASN A 117 3.83 7.74 -1.50
N ILE A 118 3.42 6.79 -0.68
CA ILE A 118 3.97 6.57 0.66
C ILE A 118 4.28 5.08 0.79
N GLU A 119 5.55 4.76 1.01
CA GLU A 119 6.05 3.42 1.26
C GLU A 119 6.45 3.32 2.73
N PHE A 120 6.19 2.19 3.36
CA PHE A 120 6.51 1.96 4.76
C PHE A 120 6.77 0.49 5.03
N ASN A 121 7.72 0.22 5.92
CA ASN A 121 8.05 -1.12 6.39
C ASN A 121 7.52 -1.37 7.82
N VAL A 122 7.66 -2.60 8.31
CA VAL A 122 7.13 -3.01 9.62
C VAL A 122 7.82 -2.35 10.82
N ILE A 123 9.05 -1.84 10.65
CA ILE A 123 9.79 -1.15 11.72
C ILE A 123 9.63 0.37 11.71
N GLY A 124 8.73 0.89 10.87
CA GLY A 124 8.37 2.31 10.83
C GLY A 124 9.22 3.19 9.92
N GLY A 125 10.05 2.61 9.06
CA GLY A 125 10.72 3.34 7.98
C GLY A 125 9.71 3.87 6.97
N ILE A 126 9.90 5.08 6.46
CA ILE A 126 8.99 5.75 5.52
C ILE A 126 9.80 6.34 4.37
N LEU A 127 9.35 6.08 3.14
CA LEU A 127 9.75 6.80 1.94
C LEU A 127 8.50 7.39 1.32
N ASP A 128 8.49 8.68 1.03
CA ASP A 128 7.34 9.29 0.40
C ASP A 128 7.70 10.26 -0.74
N ASN A 129 6.72 10.48 -1.60
CA ASN A 129 6.89 11.29 -2.78
C ASN A 129 5.58 11.96 -3.17
N PHE A 130 5.67 13.18 -3.67
CA PHE A 130 4.62 13.80 -4.46
C PHE A 130 4.98 13.78 -5.95
N ARG A 131 4.05 13.34 -6.78
CA ARG A 131 4.17 13.22 -8.24
C ARG A 131 3.20 14.19 -8.94
N PRO A 132 3.57 15.48 -9.08
CA PRO A 132 2.66 16.48 -9.67
C PRO A 132 2.40 16.29 -11.16
N ASN A 133 3.28 15.58 -11.86
CA ASN A 133 3.21 15.40 -13.33
C ASN A 133 3.18 13.91 -13.74
N GLY A 134 2.92 13.01 -12.81
CA GLY A 134 2.83 11.57 -13.05
C GLY A 134 4.13 10.80 -12.86
N PRO A 135 4.09 9.46 -13.05
CA PRO A 135 5.18 8.56 -12.71
C PRO A 135 6.46 8.76 -13.54
N ASP A 136 6.30 9.19 -14.80
CA ASP A 136 7.41 9.34 -15.75
C ASP A 136 8.14 10.68 -15.62
N GLN A 137 7.73 11.51 -14.68
CA GLN A 137 8.31 12.83 -14.43
C GLN A 137 8.98 12.89 -13.07
N PRO A 138 9.91 13.82 -12.86
CA PRO A 138 10.53 13.99 -11.56
C PRO A 138 9.51 14.19 -10.44
N ARG A 139 9.79 13.60 -9.27
CA ARG A 139 9.04 13.88 -8.05
C ARG A 139 9.26 15.33 -7.61
N ALA A 140 8.31 15.88 -6.85
CA ALA A 140 8.49 17.18 -6.24
C ALA A 140 9.67 17.13 -5.26
N PRO A 141 10.61 18.08 -5.34
CA PRO A 141 11.73 18.11 -4.40
C PRO A 141 11.22 18.45 -3.00
N LYS A 142 11.77 17.77 -1.98
CA LYS A 142 11.54 18.08 -0.56
C LYS A 142 10.07 18.11 -0.13
N TRP A 143 9.26 17.21 -0.67
CA TRP A 143 7.93 17.00 -0.17
C TRP A 143 7.97 15.82 0.83
N ASP A 144 7.43 16.05 2.01
CA ASP A 144 7.27 15.04 3.05
C ASP A 144 5.78 14.96 3.45
N ALA A 145 5.27 13.77 3.65
CA ALA A 145 3.96 13.53 4.25
C ALA A 145 4.07 13.76 5.77
N GLU A 146 3.96 15.01 6.17
CA GLU A 146 4.08 15.39 7.58
C GLU A 146 3.00 14.74 8.45
N GLY A 147 3.39 14.26 9.62
CA GLY A 147 2.45 13.68 10.59
C GLY A 147 2.01 12.25 10.29
N VAL A 148 2.52 11.60 9.24
CA VAL A 148 2.30 10.17 9.03
C VAL A 148 2.89 9.39 10.21
N ARG A 149 2.07 8.45 10.74
CA ARG A 149 2.46 7.55 11.82
C ARG A 149 2.36 6.13 11.32
N VAL A 150 3.39 5.34 11.59
CA VAL A 150 3.46 3.92 11.25
C VAL A 150 3.84 3.15 12.50
N ALA A 151 3.15 2.06 12.76
CA ALA A 151 3.52 1.09 13.77
C ALA A 151 3.30 -0.32 13.23
N GLY A 152 4.24 -1.20 13.49
CA GLY A 152 4.15 -2.58 13.03
C GLY A 152 4.54 -3.60 14.08
N LYS A 153 4.10 -4.83 13.85
CA LYS A 153 4.47 -6.04 14.60
C LYS A 153 4.67 -7.20 13.66
N TRP A 154 5.38 -8.21 14.11
CA TRP A 154 5.66 -9.40 13.31
C TRP A 154 5.71 -10.64 14.16
N GLN A 155 5.52 -11.77 13.51
CA GLN A 155 5.63 -13.10 14.10
C GLN A 155 6.73 -13.85 13.35
N GLY A 156 7.91 -13.89 13.97
CA GLY A 156 9.13 -14.46 13.41
C GLY A 156 10.38 -13.70 13.81
N THR A 157 11.45 -13.84 13.05
CA THR A 157 12.77 -13.26 13.31
C THR A 157 13.18 -12.32 12.17
N LEU A 158 13.26 -11.03 12.43
CA LEU A 158 13.65 -10.06 11.41
C LEU A 158 15.06 -10.30 10.88
N ASN A 159 15.18 -10.27 9.55
CA ASN A 159 16.47 -10.31 8.83
C ASN A 159 17.27 -11.60 9.04
N ASP A 160 16.61 -12.71 9.30
CA ASP A 160 17.23 -14.03 9.44
C ASP A 160 16.52 -15.05 8.54
N ASP A 161 17.12 -15.36 7.41
CA ASP A 161 16.60 -16.33 6.43
C ASP A 161 16.85 -17.80 6.82
N SER A 162 17.40 -18.07 8.01
CA SER A 162 17.69 -19.41 8.48
C SER A 162 16.50 -20.13 9.13
N ASP A 163 15.46 -19.38 9.51
CA ASP A 163 14.19 -19.91 10.01
C ASP A 163 13.03 -19.56 9.05
N THR A 164 11.81 -19.76 9.49
CA THR A 164 10.62 -19.44 8.68
C THR A 164 9.68 -18.61 9.53
N ASP A 165 9.39 -17.42 9.04
CA ASP A 165 8.46 -16.49 9.67
C ASP A 165 7.01 -16.82 9.30
N ASP A 166 6.07 -16.16 9.95
CA ASP A 166 4.65 -16.33 9.69
C ASP A 166 4.06 -15.13 8.95
N HIS A 167 4.13 -13.96 9.57
CA HIS A 167 3.57 -12.73 9.00
C HIS A 167 4.14 -11.48 9.69
N TRP A 168 3.91 -10.36 9.05
CA TRP A 168 4.00 -9.04 9.68
C TRP A 168 2.71 -8.25 9.47
N GLN A 169 2.48 -7.29 10.33
CA GLN A 169 1.32 -6.43 10.27
C GLN A 169 1.71 -4.99 10.55
N VAL A 170 0.93 -4.07 10.02
CA VAL A 170 1.20 -2.64 10.13
C VAL A 170 -0.09 -1.85 10.22
N GLU A 171 -0.04 -0.78 11.01
CA GLU A 171 -1.05 0.27 11.04
C GLU A 171 -0.42 1.60 10.65
N VAL A 172 -1.15 2.37 9.86
CA VAL A 172 -0.71 3.67 9.34
C VAL A 172 -1.82 4.68 9.51
N ALA A 173 -1.47 5.89 9.97
CA ALA A 173 -2.35 7.05 9.91
C ALA A 173 -1.71 8.13 9.04
N ILE A 174 -2.45 8.59 8.04
CA ILE A 174 -2.06 9.61 7.06
C ILE A 174 -2.97 10.81 7.26
N PRO A 175 -2.47 11.96 7.80
CA PRO A 175 -3.26 13.17 8.02
C PRO A 175 -3.75 13.84 6.74
#